data_c7f19789c0995e31ae6f3aeafe74d1b3
#
_entry.id   c7f19789c0995e31ae6f3aeafe74d1b3
#
_cell.length_a   1.000
_cell.length_b   1.000
_cell.length_c   1.000
_cell.angle_alpha   90.00
_cell.angle_beta   90.00
_cell.angle_gamma   90.00
#
_symmetry.space_group_name_H-M   'P 1'
#
loop_
_entity.id
_entity.type
_entity.pdbx_description
1 polymer ?
#
loop_
_entity_poly.entity_id
_entity_poly.type
_entity_poly.pdbx_seq_one_letter_code
_entity_poly.pdbx_strand_id
1 'polypeptide(L)'
;VSWNGMKINNPMLGMTDFSMIPSYFIDDASLLHGTSSVNETGGGLGGSVKLSTKPAESKGFGLQYIQGIGSFKTFDEFLRLTYGNDHWQTSTRAVFSSSPNDYKYRNHDKKENVYDEYMNIIDQYYPVERNRSGAYKDFHLLQEVYYNTGKGDRLGLNAWYINSNRELAMLTVDHGNETDFENRQREQTFRGVLSWDHLRKNWKLGAKAGYIYTWMAYDYKRDLGNGVMAHMTRSRSRINTFYGQVDGEYYIGKKWLFTANLSLHQHMVESEDKNILRQDGNKAIVGYRKGRPELSGSLSAKWRPIDRLGLSVVVREEMFGKEWTPIIPAFFVDGVLSKVGNITAKASVSRNYRFPTLNDLYFLPGGNPNLRKESGWTYDAGLSFAVGKKGVYSLSGSANWFES
;
A
#
# COMPACT_ATOMS: atom_id res chain seq x y z
N VAL A 1 0.41 -3.52 -2.00
CA VAL A 1 -0.75 -2.62 -2.17
C VAL A 1 -0.81 -2.18 -3.62
N SER A 2 -1.99 -2.22 -4.22
CA SER A 2 -2.22 -1.68 -5.57
C SER A 2 -3.35 -0.64 -5.56
N TRP A 3 -3.25 0.36 -6.44
CA TRP A 3 -4.29 1.33 -6.72
C TRP A 3 -4.65 1.26 -8.21
N ASN A 4 -5.92 1.01 -8.52
CA ASN A 4 -6.44 0.78 -9.88
C ASN A 4 -5.63 -0.26 -10.69
N GLY A 5 -5.07 -1.26 -9.99
CA GLY A 5 -4.22 -2.31 -10.53
C GLY A 5 -2.72 -2.00 -10.53
N MET A 6 -2.32 -0.74 -10.41
CA MET A 6 -0.91 -0.36 -10.33
C MET A 6 -0.35 -0.55 -8.93
N LYS A 7 0.76 -1.28 -8.77
CA LYS A 7 1.47 -1.43 -7.49
C LYS A 7 2.03 -0.09 -7.02
N ILE A 8 1.67 0.33 -5.80
CA ILE A 8 2.07 1.61 -5.22
C ILE A 8 3.05 1.49 -4.06
N ASN A 9 3.54 0.30 -3.76
CA ASN A 9 4.60 0.11 -2.77
C ASN A 9 5.86 0.87 -3.20
N ASN A 10 6.46 1.57 -2.23
CA ASN A 10 7.74 2.22 -2.46
C ASN A 10 8.83 1.15 -2.72
N PRO A 11 9.51 1.14 -3.88
CA PRO A 11 10.49 0.09 -4.22
C PRO A 11 11.74 0.11 -3.34
N MET A 12 12.00 1.23 -2.63
CA MET A 12 13.10 1.32 -1.66
C MET A 12 12.77 0.58 -0.37
N LEU A 13 11.52 0.72 0.11
CA LEU A 13 11.07 0.26 1.44
C LEU A 13 10.22 -1.00 1.37
N GLY A 14 9.67 -1.35 0.19
CA GLY A 14 8.78 -2.49 0.00
C GLY A 14 7.38 -2.32 0.58
N MET A 15 7.07 -1.18 1.17
CA MET A 15 5.81 -0.91 1.86
C MET A 15 5.08 0.31 1.30
N THR A 16 3.82 0.45 1.68
CA THR A 16 2.99 1.62 1.43
C THR A 16 2.56 2.22 2.76
N ASP A 17 2.75 3.50 2.94
CA ASP A 17 2.21 4.21 4.09
C ASP A 17 0.71 4.48 3.88
N PHE A 18 -0.13 3.77 4.62
CA PHE A 18 -1.59 3.93 4.55
C PHE A 18 -2.06 5.26 5.12
N SER A 19 -1.29 5.89 6.00
CA SER A 19 -1.63 7.22 6.52
C SER A 19 -1.61 8.30 5.43
N MET A 20 -0.94 8.02 4.30
CA MET A 20 -0.89 8.86 3.10
C MET A 20 -2.00 8.55 2.07
N ILE A 21 -2.97 7.71 2.42
CA ILE A 21 -4.07 7.31 1.53
C ILE A 21 -5.38 7.83 2.12
N PRO A 22 -5.93 8.96 1.61
CA PRO A 22 -7.20 9.46 2.08
C PRO A 22 -8.33 8.46 1.81
N SER A 23 -9.09 8.11 2.84
CA SER A 23 -10.25 7.19 2.70
C SER A 23 -11.28 7.72 1.70
N TYR A 24 -11.44 9.02 1.59
CA TYR A 24 -12.32 9.69 0.62
C TYR A 24 -11.97 9.43 -0.86
N PHE A 25 -10.73 8.98 -1.14
CA PHE A 25 -10.30 8.66 -2.50
C PHE A 25 -10.55 7.20 -2.88
N ILE A 26 -10.91 6.37 -1.93
CA ILE A 26 -11.06 4.93 -2.13
C ILE A 26 -12.54 4.57 -2.11
N ASP A 27 -13.05 4.08 -3.24
CA ASP A 27 -14.44 3.62 -3.38
C ASP A 27 -14.58 2.12 -3.08
N ASP A 28 -13.48 1.36 -3.19
CA ASP A 28 -13.46 -0.08 -2.89
C ASP A 28 -12.07 -0.50 -2.39
N ALA A 29 -12.06 -1.25 -1.31
CA ALA A 29 -10.85 -1.81 -0.74
C ALA A 29 -11.03 -3.32 -0.53
N SER A 30 -10.14 -4.12 -1.11
CA SER A 30 -10.15 -5.58 -0.96
C SER A 30 -8.85 -6.04 -0.33
N LEU A 31 -8.96 -6.79 0.75
CA LEU A 31 -7.84 -7.47 1.40
C LEU A 31 -7.80 -8.93 0.94
N LEU A 32 -6.74 -9.32 0.26
CA LEU A 32 -6.44 -10.69 -0.11
C LEU A 32 -5.33 -11.19 0.79
N HIS A 33 -5.63 -12.15 1.65
CA HIS A 33 -4.66 -12.73 2.59
C HIS A 33 -4.39 -14.19 2.22
N GLY A 34 -3.26 -14.72 2.71
CA GLY A 34 -2.87 -16.10 2.48
C GLY A 34 -2.69 -16.41 0.99
N THR A 35 -3.16 -17.59 0.60
CA THR A 35 -3.04 -18.12 -0.77
C THR A 35 -3.73 -17.26 -1.83
N SER A 36 -4.78 -16.51 -1.47
CA SER A 36 -5.51 -15.65 -2.41
C SER A 36 -4.66 -14.51 -2.98
N SER A 37 -3.55 -14.15 -2.30
CA SER A 37 -2.61 -13.13 -2.77
C SER A 37 -1.81 -13.56 -4.01
N VAL A 38 -1.78 -14.83 -4.35
CA VAL A 38 -1.08 -15.36 -5.55
C VAL A 38 -1.63 -14.77 -6.86
N ASN A 39 -2.88 -14.35 -6.87
CA ASN A 39 -3.46 -13.69 -8.05
C ASN A 39 -2.92 -12.25 -8.27
N GLU A 40 -2.15 -11.73 -7.32
CA GLU A 40 -1.59 -10.38 -7.40
C GLU A 40 -0.10 -10.40 -7.70
N THR A 41 0.32 -9.51 -8.57
CA THR A 41 1.73 -9.34 -8.92
C THR A 41 2.49 -8.66 -7.79
N GLY A 42 3.69 -9.13 -7.48
CA GLY A 42 4.63 -8.42 -6.61
C GLY A 42 4.97 -9.05 -5.27
N GLY A 43 4.87 -10.38 -5.15
CA GLY A 43 5.59 -11.13 -4.13
C GLY A 43 5.25 -10.81 -2.68
N GLY A 44 3.97 -10.77 -2.32
CA GLY A 44 3.58 -10.66 -0.91
C GLY A 44 3.51 -12.05 -0.25
N LEU A 45 4.32 -12.31 0.78
CA LEU A 45 4.20 -13.53 1.59
C LEU A 45 2.92 -13.52 2.45
N GLY A 46 2.49 -12.34 2.91
CA GLY A 46 1.38 -12.22 3.86
C GLY A 46 0.03 -11.82 3.27
N GLY A 47 0.00 -11.27 2.06
CA GLY A 47 -1.25 -10.79 1.45
C GLY A 47 -1.10 -9.57 0.56
N SER A 48 -2.21 -9.14 -0.03
CA SER A 48 -2.27 -7.93 -0.83
C SER A 48 -3.51 -7.09 -0.53
N VAL A 49 -3.38 -5.78 -0.68
CA VAL A 49 -4.48 -4.82 -0.56
C VAL A 49 -4.71 -4.19 -1.92
N LYS A 50 -5.93 -4.31 -2.43
CA LYS A 50 -6.37 -3.65 -3.66
C LYS A 50 -7.22 -2.44 -3.30
N LEU A 51 -6.82 -1.29 -3.78
CA LEU A 51 -7.57 -0.05 -3.65
C LEU A 51 -8.04 0.35 -5.05
N SER A 52 -9.30 0.71 -5.17
CA SER A 52 -9.85 1.16 -6.43
C SER A 52 -10.74 2.37 -6.28
N THR A 53 -10.75 3.19 -7.31
CA THR A 53 -11.67 4.28 -7.51
C THR A 53 -12.69 3.87 -8.56
N LYS A 54 -13.92 4.33 -8.42
CA LYS A 54 -15.01 4.03 -9.34
C LYS A 54 -15.50 5.31 -10.01
N PRO A 55 -15.88 5.26 -11.28
CA PRO A 55 -16.49 6.39 -11.94
C PRO A 55 -17.79 6.80 -11.23
N ALA A 56 -18.14 8.06 -11.33
CA ALA A 56 -19.43 8.55 -10.89
C ALA A 56 -20.53 7.96 -11.80
N GLU A 57 -21.43 7.17 -11.23
CA GLU A 57 -22.53 6.55 -12.00
C GLU A 57 -23.69 7.53 -12.27
N SER A 58 -23.72 8.68 -11.58
CA SER A 58 -24.78 9.67 -11.72
C SER A 58 -24.65 10.47 -13.01
N LYS A 59 -25.78 10.66 -13.72
CA LYS A 59 -25.86 11.62 -14.84
C LYS A 59 -25.97 13.06 -14.29
N GLY A 60 -25.38 13.99 -15.02
CA GLY A 60 -25.37 15.40 -14.65
C GLY A 60 -24.20 15.79 -13.77
N PHE A 61 -24.30 16.96 -13.18
CA PHE A 61 -23.29 17.52 -12.28
C PHE A 61 -23.58 17.17 -10.83
N GLY A 62 -22.54 16.82 -10.09
CA GLY A 62 -22.61 16.55 -8.65
C GLY A 62 -21.50 17.28 -7.90
N LEU A 63 -21.83 17.76 -6.69
CA LEU A 63 -20.93 18.40 -5.75
C LEU A 63 -21.08 17.74 -4.39
N GLN A 64 -19.98 17.38 -3.77
CA GLN A 64 -19.92 16.93 -2.38
C GLN A 64 -18.79 17.69 -1.67
N TYR A 65 -19.12 18.27 -0.50
CA TYR A 65 -18.15 18.89 0.38
C TYR A 65 -18.31 18.30 1.78
N ILE A 66 -17.19 17.96 2.41
CA ILE A 66 -17.16 17.44 3.78
C ILE A 66 -16.07 18.20 4.52
N GLN A 67 -16.41 18.74 5.70
CA GLN A 67 -15.46 19.32 6.63
C GLN A 67 -15.43 18.48 7.89
N GLY A 68 -14.24 18.09 8.32
CA GLY A 68 -13.97 17.40 9.57
C GLY A 68 -13.17 18.28 10.52
N ILE A 69 -13.57 18.29 11.79
CA ILE A 69 -12.83 18.91 12.89
C ILE A 69 -12.64 17.83 13.96
N GLY A 70 -11.41 17.63 14.37
CA GLY A 70 -11.06 16.60 15.34
C GLY A 70 -10.22 17.12 16.51
N SER A 71 -9.91 16.22 17.43
CA SER A 71 -9.01 16.48 18.55
C SER A 71 -7.64 16.97 18.07
N PHE A 72 -6.90 17.67 18.94
CA PHE A 72 -5.55 18.18 18.66
C PHE A 72 -5.50 19.13 17.46
N LYS A 73 -6.56 19.90 17.26
CA LYS A 73 -6.72 20.87 16.18
C LYS A 73 -6.62 20.21 14.80
N THR A 74 -7.12 18.98 14.68
CA THR A 74 -7.21 18.30 13.39
C THR A 74 -8.26 18.97 12.54
N PHE A 75 -7.92 19.22 11.29
CA PHE A 75 -8.76 19.86 10.30
C PHE A 75 -8.66 19.10 8.99
N ASP A 76 -9.80 18.61 8.51
CA ASP A 76 -9.92 17.84 7.28
C ASP A 76 -10.93 18.49 6.35
N GLU A 77 -10.58 18.68 5.09
CA GLU A 77 -11.48 19.16 4.05
C GLU A 77 -11.47 18.19 2.88
N PHE A 78 -12.65 17.86 2.41
CA PHE A 78 -12.84 17.05 1.21
C PHE A 78 -13.83 17.74 0.27
N LEU A 79 -13.42 17.83 -1.01
CA LEU A 79 -14.26 18.30 -2.10
C LEU A 79 -14.29 17.25 -3.20
N ARG A 80 -15.48 16.92 -3.69
CA ARG A 80 -15.68 16.07 -4.88
C ARG A 80 -16.60 16.78 -5.85
N LEU A 81 -16.13 16.93 -7.08
CA LEU A 81 -16.90 17.40 -8.22
C LEU A 81 -17.07 16.23 -9.18
N THR A 82 -18.27 16.00 -9.66
CA THR A 82 -18.55 14.93 -10.61
C THR A 82 -19.37 15.45 -11.78
N TYR A 83 -19.14 14.88 -12.94
CA TYR A 83 -19.99 15.07 -14.10
C TYR A 83 -20.11 13.76 -14.87
N GLY A 84 -21.33 13.40 -15.28
CA GLY A 84 -21.57 12.17 -16.03
C GLY A 84 -22.64 12.37 -17.10
N ASN A 85 -22.44 11.66 -18.21
CA ASN A 85 -23.43 11.42 -19.24
C ASN A 85 -23.29 9.99 -19.79
N ASP A 86 -23.96 9.63 -20.87
CA ASP A 86 -23.93 8.27 -21.41
C ASP A 86 -22.54 7.81 -21.88
N HIS A 87 -21.66 8.73 -22.25
CA HIS A 87 -20.32 8.44 -22.75
C HIS A 87 -19.21 8.87 -21.79
N TRP A 88 -19.33 10.04 -21.18
CA TRP A 88 -18.30 10.62 -20.33
C TRP A 88 -18.65 10.55 -18.84
N GLN A 89 -17.67 10.23 -18.04
CA GLN A 89 -17.75 10.30 -16.58
C GLN A 89 -16.46 10.91 -16.07
N THR A 90 -16.56 11.96 -15.26
CA THR A 90 -15.40 12.59 -14.65
C THR A 90 -15.63 12.86 -13.18
N SER A 91 -14.56 12.78 -12.40
CA SER A 91 -14.56 13.07 -10.97
C SER A 91 -13.26 13.78 -10.61
N THR A 92 -13.38 14.93 -9.95
CA THR A 92 -12.25 15.64 -9.33
C THR A 92 -12.44 15.55 -7.84
N ARG A 93 -11.45 15.03 -7.10
CA ARG A 93 -11.47 14.93 -5.64
C ARG A 93 -10.25 15.65 -5.08
N ALA A 94 -10.46 16.52 -4.11
CA ALA A 94 -9.40 17.20 -3.37
C ALA A 94 -9.55 16.93 -1.87
N VAL A 95 -8.43 16.65 -1.20
CA VAL A 95 -8.36 16.52 0.26
C VAL A 95 -7.26 17.42 0.77
N PHE A 96 -7.57 18.18 1.81
CA PHE A 96 -6.59 18.86 2.63
C PHE A 96 -6.77 18.40 4.07
N SER A 97 -5.66 17.96 4.70
CA SER A 97 -5.68 17.51 6.09
C SER A 97 -4.48 18.08 6.84
N SER A 98 -4.72 18.58 8.06
CA SER A 98 -3.65 19.10 8.90
C SER A 98 -3.95 18.93 10.38
N SER A 99 -2.91 18.69 11.17
CA SER A 99 -2.97 18.68 12.63
C SER A 99 -1.60 18.98 13.21
N PRO A 100 -1.47 19.76 14.27
CA PRO A 100 -0.26 19.79 15.11
C PRO A 100 -0.05 18.50 15.88
N ASN A 101 -1.10 17.70 16.10
CA ASN A 101 -1.07 16.38 16.76
C ASN A 101 -0.29 16.40 18.09
N ASP A 102 -0.48 17.46 18.88
CA ASP A 102 0.26 17.83 20.09
C ASP A 102 -0.37 17.29 21.37
N TYR A 103 -0.89 16.06 21.32
CA TYR A 103 -1.55 15.41 22.46
C TYR A 103 -0.64 15.25 23.69
N LYS A 104 -1.27 15.26 24.87
CA LYS A 104 -0.59 14.91 26.12
C LYS A 104 -0.67 13.41 26.34
N TYR A 105 0.42 12.84 26.82
CA TYR A 105 0.49 11.43 27.20
C TYR A 105 1.30 11.25 28.48
N ARG A 106 1.06 10.14 29.20
CA ARG A 106 1.89 9.75 30.34
C ARG A 106 3.06 8.93 29.82
N ASN A 107 4.28 9.42 30.05
CA ASN A 107 5.49 8.73 29.61
C ASN A 107 5.85 7.63 30.60
N HIS A 108 5.56 6.38 30.24
CA HIS A 108 5.86 5.21 31.06
C HIS A 108 7.33 4.75 30.98
N ASP A 109 8.10 5.31 30.07
CA ASP A 109 9.53 4.99 29.91
C ASP A 109 10.44 5.91 30.76
N LYS A 110 9.85 6.96 31.33
CA LYS A 110 10.54 7.93 32.19
C LYS A 110 9.90 7.96 33.57
N LYS A 111 10.72 7.83 34.63
CA LYS A 111 10.29 8.06 36.02
C LYS A 111 10.94 9.33 36.52
N GLU A 112 10.16 10.19 37.16
CA GLU A 112 10.62 11.34 37.88
C GLU A 112 10.50 11.10 39.37
N ASN A 113 11.52 11.52 40.13
CA ASN A 113 11.56 11.37 41.58
C ASN A 113 10.96 12.62 42.22
N VAL A 114 10.20 12.38 43.31
CA VAL A 114 9.79 13.42 44.24
C VAL A 114 10.74 13.38 45.42
N TYR A 115 11.29 14.52 45.78
CA TYR A 115 12.27 14.63 46.89
C TYR A 115 11.66 15.37 48.04
N ASP A 116 12.07 15.00 49.26
CA ASP A 116 11.83 15.77 50.47
C ASP A 116 12.81 16.95 50.62
N GLU A 117 12.67 17.72 51.69
CA GLU A 117 13.56 18.87 51.97
C GLU A 117 15.02 18.48 52.24
N TYR A 118 15.27 17.18 52.47
CA TYR A 118 16.60 16.60 52.68
C TYR A 118 17.16 15.91 51.44
N MET A 119 16.50 16.08 50.25
CA MET A 119 16.86 15.44 48.99
C MET A 119 16.73 13.90 49.00
N ASN A 120 15.95 13.31 49.93
CA ASN A 120 15.60 11.91 49.85
C ASN A 120 14.44 11.68 48.91
N ILE A 121 14.47 10.60 48.11
CA ILE A 121 13.39 10.21 47.24
C ILE A 121 12.23 9.68 48.10
N ILE A 122 11.10 10.37 48.07
CA ILE A 122 9.89 9.99 48.84
C ILE A 122 8.80 9.37 47.95
N ASP A 123 8.83 9.64 46.61
CA ASP A 123 7.89 9.04 45.67
C ASP A 123 8.47 9.07 44.24
N GLN A 124 7.85 8.34 43.36
CA GLN A 124 8.18 8.31 41.93
C GLN A 124 6.90 8.33 41.12
N TYR A 125 6.89 9.12 40.05
CA TYR A 125 5.76 9.17 39.16
C TYR A 125 6.19 9.16 37.68
N TYR A 126 5.24 8.80 36.79
CA TYR A 126 5.39 8.90 35.34
C TYR A 126 4.93 10.28 34.89
N PRO A 127 5.81 11.12 34.32
CA PRO A 127 5.45 12.48 33.93
C PRO A 127 4.44 12.50 32.78
N VAL A 128 3.62 13.55 32.78
CA VAL A 128 2.75 13.87 31.65
C VAL A 128 3.50 14.79 30.70
N GLU A 129 3.81 14.27 29.53
CA GLU A 129 4.50 14.98 28.48
C GLU A 129 3.56 15.32 27.33
N ARG A 130 4.02 16.20 26.44
CA ARG A 130 3.31 16.55 25.19
C ARG A 130 4.07 15.99 23.99
N ASN A 131 3.34 15.38 23.05
CA ASN A 131 3.94 15.01 21.78
C ASN A 131 4.52 16.24 21.09
N ARG A 132 5.81 16.24 20.79
CA ARG A 132 6.53 17.39 20.21
C ARG A 132 6.79 17.26 18.72
N SER A 133 6.57 16.05 18.16
CA SER A 133 6.87 15.77 16.77
C SER A 133 5.82 14.84 16.19
N GLY A 134 4.76 15.41 15.69
CA GLY A 134 3.64 14.65 15.13
C GLY A 134 2.79 15.49 14.17
N ALA A 135 3.18 16.76 13.97
CA ALA A 135 2.44 17.65 13.08
C ALA A 135 2.47 17.16 11.64
N TYR A 136 1.35 17.28 10.95
CA TYR A 136 1.27 16.96 9.52
C TYR A 136 0.43 17.98 8.75
N LYS A 137 0.73 18.09 7.47
CA LYS A 137 -0.03 18.85 6.50
C LYS A 137 0.02 18.12 5.17
N ASP A 138 -1.13 17.62 4.72
CA ASP A 138 -1.27 16.82 3.53
C ASP A 138 -2.26 17.46 2.56
N PHE A 139 -1.90 17.45 1.30
CA PHE A 139 -2.78 17.84 0.20
C PHE A 139 -2.80 16.74 -0.86
N HIS A 140 -3.99 16.33 -1.27
CA HIS A 140 -4.20 15.34 -2.33
C HIS A 140 -5.17 15.88 -3.36
N LEU A 141 -4.87 15.60 -4.63
CA LEU A 141 -5.76 15.89 -5.76
C LEU A 141 -5.84 14.66 -6.65
N LEU A 142 -7.04 14.15 -6.87
CA LEU A 142 -7.33 13.04 -7.76
C LEU A 142 -8.27 13.51 -8.87
N GLN A 143 -7.83 13.33 -10.12
CA GLN A 143 -8.62 13.55 -11.31
C GLN A 143 -8.88 12.21 -11.99
N GLU A 144 -10.14 11.95 -12.32
CA GLU A 144 -10.59 10.76 -13.01
C GLU A 144 -11.42 11.16 -14.23
N VAL A 145 -11.16 10.52 -15.36
CA VAL A 145 -11.92 10.69 -16.60
C VAL A 145 -12.13 9.32 -17.22
N TYR A 146 -13.36 9.00 -17.55
CA TYR A 146 -13.71 7.76 -18.24
C TYR A 146 -14.54 8.06 -19.47
N TYR A 147 -14.29 7.30 -20.53
CA TYR A 147 -15.03 7.38 -21.78
C TYR A 147 -15.53 5.99 -22.18
N ASN A 148 -16.85 5.84 -22.35
CA ASN A 148 -17.50 4.62 -22.79
C ASN A 148 -17.92 4.78 -24.26
N THR A 149 -17.42 3.89 -25.12
CA THR A 149 -17.73 3.96 -26.56
C THR A 149 -19.14 3.47 -26.90
N GLY A 150 -19.85 2.85 -25.95
CA GLY A 150 -21.15 2.19 -26.17
C GLY A 150 -21.04 0.82 -26.88
N LYS A 151 -19.83 0.43 -27.31
CA LYS A 151 -19.57 -0.85 -28.03
C LYS A 151 -18.80 -1.87 -27.18
N GLY A 152 -18.78 -1.70 -25.86
CA GLY A 152 -18.08 -2.58 -24.92
C GLY A 152 -16.64 -2.14 -24.62
N ASP A 153 -16.19 -1.00 -25.15
CA ASP A 153 -14.90 -0.42 -24.80
C ASP A 153 -15.07 0.71 -23.79
N ARG A 154 -14.16 0.74 -22.85
CA ARG A 154 -14.02 1.81 -21.86
C ARG A 154 -12.57 2.26 -21.77
N LEU A 155 -12.35 3.54 -21.91
CA LEU A 155 -11.06 4.19 -21.67
C LEU A 155 -11.12 4.90 -20.33
N GLY A 156 -10.04 4.88 -19.57
CA GLY A 156 -9.91 5.56 -18.29
C GLY A 156 -8.58 6.27 -18.15
N LEU A 157 -8.62 7.46 -17.53
CA LEU A 157 -7.45 8.20 -17.10
C LEU A 157 -7.65 8.54 -15.62
N ASN A 158 -6.71 8.12 -14.77
CA ASN A 158 -6.70 8.48 -13.36
C ASN A 158 -5.35 9.13 -13.05
N ALA A 159 -5.36 10.32 -12.45
CA ALA A 159 -4.18 11.07 -12.07
C ALA A 159 -4.30 11.54 -10.62
N TRP A 160 -3.36 11.12 -9.77
CA TRP A 160 -3.35 11.41 -8.33
C TRP A 160 -2.06 12.10 -7.94
N TYR A 161 -2.17 13.34 -7.44
CA TYR A 161 -1.08 14.12 -6.88
C TYR A 161 -1.17 14.14 -5.36
N ILE A 162 -0.01 14.04 -4.71
CA ILE A 162 0.17 14.04 -3.25
C ILE A 162 1.26 15.05 -2.92
N ASN A 163 1.01 15.91 -1.93
CA ASN A 163 2.02 16.76 -1.30
C ASN A 163 1.86 16.66 0.21
N SER A 164 2.86 16.09 0.88
CA SER A 164 2.85 15.81 2.30
C SER A 164 4.07 16.41 2.99
N ASN A 165 3.82 16.99 4.17
CA ASN A 165 4.87 17.48 5.07
C ASN A 165 4.50 17.02 6.48
N ARG A 166 5.32 16.12 7.04
CA ARG A 166 5.04 15.44 8.30
C ARG A 166 6.26 15.48 9.22
N GLU A 167 5.99 15.74 10.47
CA GLU A 167 6.92 15.44 11.53
C GLU A 167 6.75 13.98 11.91
N LEU A 168 7.86 13.31 12.21
CA LEU A 168 7.87 11.91 12.63
C LEU A 168 8.15 11.84 14.12
N ALA A 169 7.23 11.20 14.87
CA ALA A 169 7.41 11.00 16.28
C ALA A 169 8.66 10.12 16.53
N MET A 170 9.42 10.49 17.54
CA MET A 170 10.50 9.64 18.04
C MET A 170 9.98 8.69 19.12
N LEU A 171 10.70 7.61 19.35
CA LEU A 171 10.40 6.72 20.48
C LEU A 171 10.54 7.48 21.80
N THR A 172 9.69 7.20 22.76
CA THR A 172 9.67 7.89 24.06
C THR A 172 11.00 7.74 24.83
N VAL A 173 11.68 6.63 24.65
CA VAL A 173 13.01 6.39 25.22
C VAL A 173 14.09 7.32 24.63
N ASP A 174 13.91 7.80 23.40
CA ASP A 174 14.83 8.71 22.72
C ASP A 174 14.58 10.18 23.08
N HIS A 175 13.50 10.48 23.83
CA HIS A 175 13.21 11.81 24.37
C HIS A 175 14.11 12.15 25.58
N GLY A 176 15.15 11.37 25.85
CA GLY A 176 16.08 11.59 26.93
C GLY A 176 16.71 12.98 26.86
N ASN A 177 16.51 13.74 27.93
CA ASN A 177 17.20 14.97 28.28
C ASN A 177 17.13 16.11 27.25
N GLU A 178 15.99 16.83 27.26
CA GLU A 178 15.87 18.28 26.99
C GLU A 178 16.44 18.85 25.69
N THR A 179 17.05 18.05 24.83
CA THR A 179 17.57 18.55 23.54
C THR A 179 16.47 18.63 22.51
N ASP A 180 16.28 19.82 21.96
CA ASP A 180 15.36 20.02 20.85
C ASP A 180 15.80 19.21 19.63
N PHE A 181 14.84 18.63 18.94
CA PHE A 181 15.07 17.92 17.70
C PHE A 181 14.03 18.31 16.65
N GLU A 182 14.38 18.15 15.39
CA GLU A 182 13.48 18.23 14.25
C GLU A 182 13.57 16.92 13.46
N ASN A 183 12.47 16.19 13.36
CA ASN A 183 12.37 14.95 12.61
C ASN A 183 11.25 15.09 11.59
N ARG A 184 11.59 15.32 10.32
CA ARG A 184 10.63 15.74 9.30
C ARG A 184 10.81 14.99 8.00
N GLN A 185 9.68 14.53 7.46
CA GLN A 185 9.57 13.97 6.12
C GLN A 185 8.70 14.86 5.24
N ARG A 186 9.17 15.11 4.02
CA ARG A 186 8.40 15.76 2.96
C ARG A 186 8.33 14.83 1.77
N GLU A 187 7.15 14.71 1.17
CA GLU A 187 6.94 13.86 0.03
C GLU A 187 6.06 14.58 -1.01
N GLN A 188 6.46 14.46 -2.26
CA GLN A 188 5.64 14.80 -3.42
C GLN A 188 5.56 13.59 -4.32
N THR A 189 4.34 13.12 -4.57
CA THR A 189 4.11 11.94 -5.39
C THR A 189 3.05 12.26 -6.45
N PHE A 190 3.34 11.89 -7.69
CA PHE A 190 2.39 11.85 -8.80
C PHE A 190 2.20 10.41 -9.23
N ARG A 191 0.94 10.00 -9.40
CA ARG A 191 0.54 8.69 -9.94
C ARG A 191 -0.42 8.89 -11.09
N GLY A 192 -0.11 8.32 -12.25
CA GLY A 192 -0.97 8.35 -13.42
C GLY A 192 -1.22 6.95 -13.94
N VAL A 193 -2.48 6.63 -14.31
CA VAL A 193 -2.87 5.36 -14.91
C VAL A 193 -3.80 5.63 -16.08
N LEU A 194 -3.44 5.13 -17.23
CA LEU A 194 -4.31 4.96 -18.42
C LEU A 194 -4.82 3.53 -18.42
N SER A 195 -6.09 3.33 -18.68
CA SER A 195 -6.71 2.01 -18.78
C SER A 195 -7.59 1.91 -20.02
N TRP A 196 -7.61 0.73 -20.58
CA TRP A 196 -8.54 0.31 -21.62
C TRP A 196 -9.13 -1.04 -21.22
N ASP A 197 -10.44 -1.13 -21.17
CA ASP A 197 -11.19 -2.36 -20.95
C ASP A 197 -12.09 -2.63 -22.14
N HIS A 198 -12.07 -3.87 -22.62
CA HIS A 198 -12.94 -4.36 -23.68
C HIS A 198 -13.74 -5.56 -23.20
N LEU A 199 -15.06 -5.43 -23.20
CA LEU A 199 -15.97 -6.46 -22.70
C LEU A 199 -16.81 -7.03 -23.84
N ARG A 200 -16.81 -8.36 -23.95
CA ARG A 200 -17.67 -9.15 -24.84
C ARG A 200 -18.39 -10.23 -24.04
N LYS A 201 -19.32 -10.90 -24.70
CA LYS A 201 -20.17 -11.94 -24.07
C LYS A 201 -19.34 -13.01 -23.33
N ASN A 202 -18.26 -13.48 -23.92
CA ASN A 202 -17.50 -14.63 -23.42
C ASN A 202 -16.05 -14.29 -23.04
N TRP A 203 -15.62 -13.06 -23.22
CA TRP A 203 -14.26 -12.66 -22.87
C TRP A 203 -14.17 -11.18 -22.51
N LYS A 204 -13.18 -10.89 -21.69
CA LYS A 204 -12.78 -9.54 -21.32
C LYS A 204 -11.30 -9.39 -21.55
N LEU A 205 -10.88 -8.24 -22.06
CA LEU A 205 -9.48 -7.86 -22.22
C LEU A 205 -9.29 -6.51 -21.55
N GLY A 206 -8.21 -6.37 -20.79
CA GLY A 206 -7.79 -5.13 -20.16
C GLY A 206 -6.35 -4.80 -20.51
N ALA A 207 -6.04 -3.53 -20.68
CA ALA A 207 -4.69 -3.03 -20.78
C ALA A 207 -4.53 -1.78 -19.93
N LYS A 208 -3.39 -1.64 -19.27
CA LYS A 208 -3.06 -0.48 -18.44
C LYS A 208 -1.64 -0.03 -18.70
N ALA A 209 -1.42 1.28 -18.67
CA ALA A 209 -0.11 1.90 -18.64
C ALA A 209 -0.09 2.94 -17.53
N GLY A 210 0.99 3.03 -16.77
CA GLY A 210 1.05 3.95 -15.66
C GLY A 210 2.45 4.49 -15.40
N TYR A 211 2.48 5.57 -14.64
CA TYR A 211 3.71 6.23 -14.21
C TYR A 211 3.56 6.72 -12.78
N ILE A 212 4.60 6.51 -11.98
CA ILE A 212 4.73 7.06 -10.63
C ILE A 212 6.02 7.85 -10.56
N TYR A 213 5.91 9.09 -10.11
CA TYR A 213 7.03 9.90 -9.68
C TYR A 213 6.91 10.15 -8.19
N THR A 214 7.97 9.91 -7.42
CA THR A 214 8.04 10.26 -5.99
C THR A 214 9.34 10.97 -5.70
N TRP A 215 9.23 12.14 -5.09
CA TRP A 215 10.32 12.85 -4.45
C TRP A 215 10.12 12.82 -2.95
N MET A 216 11.15 12.39 -2.21
CA MET A 216 11.15 12.31 -0.75
C MET A 216 12.34 13.04 -0.18
N ALA A 217 12.11 13.78 0.89
CA ALA A 217 13.14 14.43 1.68
C ALA A 217 12.93 14.08 3.15
N TYR A 218 13.96 13.52 3.78
CA TYR A 218 13.97 13.25 5.20
C TYR A 218 15.10 14.06 5.85
N ASP A 219 14.75 14.85 6.86
CA ASP A 219 15.65 15.67 7.63
C ASP A 219 15.51 15.32 9.12
N TYR A 220 16.59 14.85 9.72
CA TYR A 220 16.71 14.70 11.16
C TYR A 220 17.79 15.62 11.68
N LYS A 221 17.40 16.52 12.57
CA LYS A 221 18.30 17.47 13.24
C LYS A 221 18.20 17.28 14.74
N ARG A 222 19.29 17.54 15.43
CA ARG A 222 19.37 17.54 16.88
C ARG A 222 20.09 18.77 17.37
N ASP A 223 19.66 19.35 18.48
CA ASP A 223 20.40 20.40 19.18
C ASP A 223 21.67 19.82 19.78
N LEU A 224 22.81 20.42 19.47
CA LEU A 224 24.11 20.06 20.04
C LEU A 224 24.43 20.83 21.34
N GLY A 225 23.52 21.65 21.80
CA GLY A 225 23.65 22.61 22.87
C GLY A 225 23.63 24.05 22.38
N ASN A 226 23.18 24.94 23.24
CA ASN A 226 23.07 26.40 22.97
C ASN A 226 22.19 26.77 21.76
N GLY A 227 21.18 25.93 21.40
CA GLY A 227 20.26 26.20 20.30
C GLY A 227 20.85 25.96 18.89
N VAL A 228 22.00 25.30 18.79
CA VAL A 228 22.65 24.97 17.50
C VAL A 228 22.10 23.65 16.97
N MET A 229 21.20 23.72 15.99
CA MET A 229 20.60 22.55 15.33
C MET A 229 21.50 21.97 14.26
N ALA A 230 22.06 20.78 14.49
CA ALA A 230 22.88 20.07 13.53
C ALA A 230 22.07 18.98 12.79
N HIS A 231 22.33 18.85 11.49
CA HIS A 231 21.77 17.74 10.70
C HIS A 231 22.46 16.43 11.07
N MET A 232 21.70 15.50 11.63
CA MET A 232 22.16 14.11 11.86
C MET A 232 21.92 13.25 10.61
N THR A 233 20.84 13.49 9.90
CA THR A 233 20.51 12.82 8.63
C THR A 233 19.86 13.83 7.69
N ARG A 234 20.25 13.78 6.42
CA ARG A 234 19.67 14.61 5.36
C ARG A 234 19.51 13.80 4.08
N SER A 235 18.51 12.95 4.06
CA SER A 235 18.26 12.05 2.93
C SER A 235 17.35 12.70 1.86
N ARG A 236 17.69 12.42 0.60
CA ARG A 236 16.89 12.84 -0.57
C ARG A 236 16.75 11.66 -1.51
N SER A 237 15.51 11.37 -1.93
CA SER A 237 15.25 10.26 -2.84
C SER A 237 14.35 10.70 -3.98
N ARG A 238 14.62 10.15 -5.16
CA ARG A 238 13.79 10.28 -6.37
C ARG A 238 13.49 8.91 -6.91
N ILE A 239 12.22 8.64 -7.17
CA ILE A 239 11.75 7.36 -7.65
C ILE A 239 10.89 7.62 -8.89
N ASN A 240 11.24 6.95 -9.98
CA ASN A 240 10.43 6.89 -11.19
C ASN A 240 10.04 5.42 -11.40
N THR A 241 8.76 5.14 -11.60
CA THR A 241 8.26 3.81 -11.91
C THR A 241 7.36 3.88 -13.13
N PHE A 242 7.71 3.12 -14.16
CA PHE A 242 6.84 2.86 -15.30
C PHE A 242 6.15 1.52 -15.09
N TYR A 243 4.89 1.47 -15.43
CA TYR A 243 4.02 0.31 -15.26
C TYR A 243 3.29 0.00 -16.56
N GLY A 244 3.20 -1.30 -16.86
CA GLY A 244 2.39 -1.82 -17.94
C GLY A 244 1.72 -3.11 -17.50
N GLN A 245 0.45 -3.33 -17.88
CA GLN A 245 -0.29 -4.56 -17.61
C GLN A 245 -1.21 -4.88 -18.76
N VAL A 246 -1.35 -6.18 -19.04
CA VAL A 246 -2.40 -6.74 -19.89
C VAL A 246 -3.03 -7.89 -19.14
N ASP A 247 -4.36 -7.92 -19.10
CA ASP A 247 -5.13 -8.99 -18.50
C ASP A 247 -6.26 -9.44 -19.41
N GLY A 248 -6.54 -10.74 -19.36
CA GLY A 248 -7.58 -11.36 -20.15
C GLY A 248 -8.36 -12.39 -19.35
N GLU A 249 -9.68 -12.45 -19.61
CA GLU A 249 -10.58 -13.44 -19.06
C GLU A 249 -11.33 -14.09 -20.22
N TYR A 250 -11.47 -15.42 -20.18
CA TYR A 250 -12.24 -16.18 -21.17
C TYR A 250 -13.16 -17.20 -20.50
N TYR A 251 -14.45 -17.13 -20.84
CA TYR A 251 -15.50 -17.97 -20.27
C TYR A 251 -15.93 -19.03 -21.28
N ILE A 252 -15.86 -20.31 -20.91
CA ILE A 252 -16.42 -21.42 -21.67
C ILE A 252 -17.66 -21.93 -20.94
N GLY A 253 -18.82 -21.56 -21.47
CA GLY A 253 -20.11 -21.82 -20.85
C GLY A 253 -20.19 -21.21 -19.45
N LYS A 254 -20.81 -21.96 -18.51
CA LYS A 254 -20.91 -21.57 -17.09
C LYS A 254 -19.89 -22.26 -16.20
N LYS A 255 -19.07 -23.17 -16.77
CA LYS A 255 -18.23 -24.10 -16.00
C LYS A 255 -16.77 -23.70 -15.95
N TRP A 256 -16.25 -23.04 -16.97
CA TRP A 256 -14.84 -22.72 -17.06
C TRP A 256 -14.59 -21.23 -17.17
N LEU A 257 -13.61 -20.77 -16.41
CA LEU A 257 -13.01 -19.44 -16.53
C LEU A 257 -11.50 -19.57 -16.60
N PHE A 258 -10.92 -19.05 -17.68
CA PHE A 258 -9.48 -18.91 -17.83
C PHE A 258 -9.11 -17.44 -17.66
N THR A 259 -8.04 -17.17 -16.91
CA THR A 259 -7.49 -15.83 -16.80
C THR A 259 -6.00 -15.83 -17.12
N ALA A 260 -5.54 -14.77 -17.77
CA ALA A 260 -4.14 -14.51 -18.01
C ALA A 260 -3.81 -13.08 -17.58
N ASN A 261 -2.68 -12.89 -16.95
CA ASN A 261 -2.18 -11.57 -16.59
C ASN A 261 -0.69 -11.48 -16.88
N LEU A 262 -0.27 -10.35 -17.43
CA LEU A 262 1.14 -10.00 -17.62
C LEU A 262 1.33 -8.56 -17.12
N SER A 263 2.26 -8.34 -16.24
CA SER A 263 2.59 -7.00 -15.74
C SER A 263 4.09 -6.73 -15.73
N LEU A 264 4.46 -5.50 -16.01
CA LEU A 264 5.83 -5.00 -16.01
C LEU A 264 5.90 -3.74 -15.14
N HIS A 265 6.90 -3.68 -14.28
CA HIS A 265 7.32 -2.46 -13.60
C HIS A 265 8.79 -2.20 -13.92
N GLN A 266 9.12 -0.96 -14.23
CA GLN A 266 10.50 -0.51 -14.34
C GLN A 266 10.72 0.58 -13.30
N HIS A 267 11.43 0.24 -12.25
CA HIS A 267 11.82 1.19 -11.21
C HIS A 267 13.17 1.83 -11.52
N MET A 268 13.28 3.13 -11.31
CA MET A 268 14.52 3.89 -11.32
C MET A 268 14.58 4.69 -10.04
N VAL A 269 15.53 4.36 -9.19
CA VAL A 269 15.66 4.93 -7.84
C VAL A 269 17.01 5.58 -7.70
N GLU A 270 17.00 6.81 -7.18
CA GLU A 270 18.16 7.54 -6.74
C GLU A 270 17.92 7.95 -5.28
N SER A 271 18.81 7.53 -4.38
CA SER A 271 18.76 7.87 -2.96
C SER A 271 20.14 8.32 -2.52
N GLU A 272 20.22 9.48 -1.87
CA GLU A 272 21.47 10.07 -1.40
C GLU A 272 21.32 10.61 0.02
N ASP A 273 22.37 10.49 0.82
CA ASP A 273 22.52 11.22 2.08
C ASP A 273 23.46 12.40 1.89
N LYS A 274 22.95 13.59 2.13
CA LYS A 274 23.69 14.86 1.97
C LYS A 274 24.65 15.16 3.12
N ASN A 275 24.58 14.45 4.24
CA ASN A 275 25.40 14.67 5.42
C ASN A 275 26.67 13.81 5.46
N ILE A 276 26.69 12.70 4.74
CA ILE A 276 27.85 11.82 4.75
C ILE A 276 28.83 12.33 3.69
N LEU A 277 29.97 12.85 4.14
CA LEU A 277 31.10 13.16 3.27
C LEU A 277 31.94 11.89 3.08
N ARG A 278 32.30 11.57 1.83
CA ARG A 278 33.26 10.52 1.58
C ARG A 278 34.64 10.96 2.10
N GLN A 279 35.34 10.05 2.77
CA GLN A 279 36.67 10.29 3.32
C GLN A 279 37.74 10.57 2.23
N ASP A 280 37.44 10.24 0.96
CA ASP A 280 38.36 10.45 -0.18
C ASP A 280 38.28 11.86 -0.81
N GLY A 281 37.53 12.77 -0.21
CA GLY A 281 37.35 14.13 -0.71
C GLY A 281 36.54 14.23 -2.02
N ASN A 282 36.11 13.12 -2.56
CA ASN A 282 35.30 13.07 -3.77
C ASN A 282 33.84 13.42 -3.42
N LYS A 283 33.24 14.41 -4.09
CA LYS A 283 31.83 14.79 -3.93
C LYS A 283 30.82 13.71 -4.42
N ALA A 284 31.24 12.46 -4.44
CA ALA A 284 30.39 11.38 -4.88
C ALA A 284 29.23 11.17 -3.89
N ILE A 285 28.06 10.94 -4.44
CA ILE A 285 26.81 10.67 -3.73
C ILE A 285 27.02 9.48 -2.78
N VAL A 286 26.80 9.71 -1.49
CA VAL A 286 26.68 8.61 -0.53
C VAL A 286 25.25 8.12 -0.58
N GLY A 287 25.06 6.99 -1.20
CA GLY A 287 23.75 6.43 -1.47
C GLY A 287 23.81 5.48 -2.66
N TYR A 288 22.71 5.32 -3.36
CA TYR A 288 22.68 4.48 -4.56
C TYR A 288 21.81 5.08 -5.66
N ARG A 289 22.12 4.69 -6.90
CA ARG A 289 21.30 4.91 -8.07
C ARG A 289 21.13 3.56 -8.78
N LYS A 290 19.91 3.03 -8.78
CA LYS A 290 19.60 1.68 -9.28
C LYS A 290 18.33 1.66 -10.10
N GLY A 291 18.37 0.88 -11.18
CA GLY A 291 17.21 0.46 -11.95
C GLY A 291 16.87 -0.99 -11.65
N ARG A 292 15.58 -1.30 -11.49
CA ARG A 292 15.10 -2.69 -11.30
C ARG A 292 13.85 -2.92 -12.13
N PRO A 293 13.93 -3.75 -13.20
CA PRO A 293 12.76 -4.29 -13.86
C PRO A 293 12.11 -5.36 -12.99
N GLU A 294 10.78 -5.41 -12.95
CA GLU A 294 9.98 -6.46 -12.34
C GLU A 294 8.95 -6.90 -13.38
N LEU A 295 8.97 -8.19 -13.73
CA LEU A 295 8.01 -8.81 -14.64
C LEU A 295 7.24 -9.87 -13.88
N SER A 296 5.94 -9.96 -14.10
CA SER A 296 5.12 -11.04 -13.55
C SER A 296 4.13 -11.52 -14.59
N GLY A 297 4.10 -12.83 -14.81
CA GLY A 297 3.14 -13.51 -15.65
C GLY A 297 2.35 -14.53 -14.85
N SER A 298 1.02 -14.57 -15.01
CA SER A 298 0.18 -15.59 -14.39
C SER A 298 -0.90 -16.11 -15.33
N LEU A 299 -1.19 -17.41 -15.20
CA LEU A 299 -2.28 -18.09 -15.86
C LEU A 299 -3.12 -18.80 -14.80
N SER A 300 -4.44 -18.74 -14.93
CA SER A 300 -5.33 -19.48 -14.05
C SER A 300 -6.45 -20.17 -14.82
N ALA A 301 -6.90 -21.28 -14.27
CA ALA A 301 -8.08 -22.00 -14.73
C ALA A 301 -9.00 -22.27 -13.54
N LYS A 302 -10.23 -21.83 -13.62
CA LYS A 302 -11.30 -22.16 -12.65
C LYS A 302 -12.32 -23.06 -13.30
N TRP A 303 -12.60 -24.19 -12.65
CA TRP A 303 -13.57 -25.16 -13.10
C TRP A 303 -14.67 -25.39 -12.06
N ARG A 304 -15.91 -25.35 -12.50
CA ARG A 304 -17.09 -25.68 -11.72
C ARG A 304 -17.78 -26.90 -12.33
N PRO A 305 -17.34 -28.14 -11.96
CA PRO A 305 -17.97 -29.36 -12.47
C PRO A 305 -19.46 -29.44 -12.13
N ILE A 306 -19.80 -29.01 -10.94
CA ILE A 306 -21.17 -28.88 -10.42
C ILE A 306 -21.34 -27.54 -9.73
N ASP A 307 -22.58 -27.06 -9.55
CA ASP A 307 -22.86 -25.75 -8.95
C ASP A 307 -22.34 -25.56 -7.51
N ARG A 308 -22.03 -26.68 -6.84
CA ARG A 308 -21.59 -26.69 -5.45
C ARG A 308 -20.09 -26.82 -5.26
N LEU A 309 -19.31 -27.04 -6.31
CA LEU A 309 -17.87 -27.28 -6.23
C LEU A 309 -17.12 -26.39 -7.22
N GLY A 310 -16.19 -25.61 -6.71
CA GLY A 310 -15.22 -24.84 -7.47
C GLY A 310 -13.82 -25.34 -7.26
N LEU A 311 -13.08 -25.55 -8.35
CA LEU A 311 -11.67 -25.91 -8.36
C LEU A 311 -10.92 -24.83 -9.15
N SER A 312 -9.78 -24.37 -8.62
CA SER A 312 -8.97 -23.38 -9.34
C SER A 312 -7.49 -23.73 -9.22
N VAL A 313 -6.78 -23.54 -10.31
CA VAL A 313 -5.32 -23.67 -10.40
C VAL A 313 -4.77 -22.35 -10.89
N VAL A 314 -3.72 -21.87 -10.27
CA VAL A 314 -2.94 -20.70 -10.71
C VAL A 314 -1.50 -21.10 -10.85
N VAL A 315 -0.88 -20.64 -11.93
CA VAL A 315 0.56 -20.77 -12.17
C VAL A 315 1.07 -19.35 -12.43
N ARG A 316 2.08 -18.95 -11.68
CA ARG A 316 2.73 -17.64 -11.82
C ARG A 316 4.25 -17.79 -11.90
N GLU A 317 4.88 -16.86 -12.59
CA GLU A 317 6.34 -16.69 -12.60
C GLU A 317 6.66 -15.20 -12.51
N GLU A 318 7.72 -14.86 -11.79
CA GLU A 318 8.13 -13.48 -11.57
C GLU A 318 9.63 -13.30 -11.79
N MET A 319 10.00 -12.12 -12.29
CA MET A 319 11.39 -11.70 -12.44
C MET A 319 11.59 -10.38 -11.67
N PHE A 320 12.64 -10.30 -10.88
CA PHE A 320 13.08 -9.09 -10.20
C PHE A 320 14.54 -8.79 -10.55
N GLY A 321 14.76 -7.70 -11.26
CA GLY A 321 16.07 -7.41 -11.80
C GLY A 321 16.47 -8.44 -12.86
N LYS A 322 17.39 -9.36 -12.51
CA LYS A 322 17.82 -10.45 -13.38
C LYS A 322 17.43 -11.83 -12.83
N GLU A 323 16.80 -11.87 -11.66
CA GLU A 323 16.46 -13.11 -10.99
C GLU A 323 15.02 -13.53 -11.27
N TRP A 324 14.84 -14.76 -11.70
CA TRP A 324 13.55 -15.39 -11.86
C TRP A 324 13.16 -16.20 -10.62
N THR A 325 11.88 -16.24 -10.31
CA THR A 325 11.34 -17.23 -9.38
C THR A 325 11.27 -18.59 -10.08
N PRO A 326 11.33 -19.69 -9.34
CA PRO A 326 10.73 -20.92 -9.82
C PRO A 326 9.21 -20.70 -10.04
N ILE A 327 8.59 -21.59 -10.79
CA ILE A 327 7.14 -21.58 -10.97
C ILE A 327 6.44 -21.53 -9.60
N ILE A 328 5.49 -20.62 -9.47
CA ILE A 328 4.70 -20.38 -8.26
C ILE A 328 3.32 -21.01 -8.47
N PRO A 329 3.07 -22.23 -7.98
CA PRO A 329 1.78 -22.88 -8.08
C PRO A 329 0.84 -22.42 -6.95
N ALA A 330 -0.46 -22.40 -7.25
CA ALA A 330 -1.50 -22.34 -6.24
C ALA A 330 -2.72 -23.17 -6.65
N PHE A 331 -3.35 -23.81 -5.66
CA PHE A 331 -4.55 -24.62 -5.82
C PHE A 331 -5.60 -24.15 -4.83
N PHE A 332 -6.83 -24.06 -5.31
CA PHE A 332 -7.98 -23.66 -4.50
C PHE A 332 -9.12 -24.63 -4.72
N VAL A 333 -9.81 -24.96 -3.64
CA VAL A 333 -11.08 -25.67 -3.67
C VAL A 333 -12.09 -24.94 -2.81
N ASP A 334 -13.27 -24.71 -3.34
CA ASP A 334 -14.41 -24.16 -2.62
C ASP A 334 -15.65 -25.04 -2.86
N GLY A 335 -16.42 -25.25 -1.81
CA GLY A 335 -17.57 -26.13 -1.90
C GLY A 335 -18.71 -25.77 -0.94
N VAL A 336 -19.95 -25.94 -1.43
CA VAL A 336 -21.16 -25.86 -0.58
C VAL A 336 -21.46 -27.27 -0.07
N LEU A 337 -21.15 -27.51 1.21
CA LEU A 337 -21.34 -28.80 1.87
C LEU A 337 -22.83 -29.06 2.17
N SER A 338 -23.58 -28.02 2.56
CA SER A 338 -25.01 -28.10 2.82
C SER A 338 -25.70 -26.81 2.41
N LYS A 339 -26.86 -26.94 1.76
CA LYS A 339 -27.75 -25.81 1.48
C LYS A 339 -28.54 -25.38 2.72
N VAL A 340 -28.77 -26.34 3.64
CA VAL A 340 -29.36 -26.05 4.94
C VAL A 340 -28.29 -25.44 5.81
N GLY A 341 -28.49 -24.17 6.21
CA GLY A 341 -27.48 -23.42 6.97
C GLY A 341 -26.31 -22.84 6.13
N ASN A 342 -26.35 -22.90 4.79
CA ASN A 342 -25.33 -22.39 3.89
C ASN A 342 -23.89 -22.74 4.34
N ILE A 343 -23.69 -24.04 4.64
CA ILE A 343 -22.35 -24.50 5.07
C ILE A 343 -21.43 -24.54 3.85
N THR A 344 -20.37 -23.73 3.88
CA THR A 344 -19.34 -23.70 2.83
C THR A 344 -17.97 -24.03 3.42
N ALA A 345 -17.19 -24.82 2.67
CA ALA A 345 -15.80 -25.13 2.97
C ALA A 345 -14.90 -24.53 1.89
N LYS A 346 -13.72 -24.06 2.30
CA LYS A 346 -12.66 -23.59 1.41
C LYS A 346 -11.33 -24.17 1.88
N ALA A 347 -10.49 -24.55 0.94
CA ALA A 347 -9.10 -24.90 1.21
C ALA A 347 -8.24 -24.44 0.06
N SER A 348 -7.00 -24.10 0.37
CA SER A 348 -6.03 -23.68 -0.64
C SER A 348 -4.61 -23.88 -0.19
N VAL A 349 -3.71 -24.00 -1.16
CA VAL A 349 -2.27 -24.08 -0.96
C VAL A 349 -1.59 -23.24 -2.04
N SER A 350 -0.57 -22.49 -1.65
CA SER A 350 0.26 -21.73 -2.59
C SER A 350 1.70 -21.63 -2.12
N ARG A 351 2.61 -21.48 -3.07
CA ARG A 351 3.97 -21.04 -2.82
C ARG A 351 4.09 -19.55 -3.13
N ASN A 352 4.85 -18.84 -2.33
CA ASN A 352 5.09 -17.42 -2.52
C ASN A 352 6.58 -17.09 -2.37
N TYR A 353 7.01 -15.98 -2.98
CA TYR A 353 8.36 -15.46 -2.92
C TYR A 353 8.33 -13.97 -2.55
N ARG A 354 9.33 -13.53 -1.79
CA ARG A 354 9.58 -12.11 -1.53
C ARG A 354 11.03 -11.78 -1.88
N PHE A 355 11.19 -10.76 -2.69
CA PHE A 355 12.51 -10.25 -3.03
C PHE A 355 12.91 -9.11 -2.08
N PRO A 356 14.22 -8.99 -1.75
CA PRO A 356 14.73 -7.87 -0.99
C PRO A 356 14.39 -6.54 -1.64
N THR A 357 14.13 -5.53 -0.83
CA THR A 357 13.91 -4.17 -1.31
C THR A 357 15.21 -3.53 -1.79
N LEU A 358 15.14 -2.38 -2.45
CA LEU A 358 16.35 -1.69 -2.87
C LEU A 358 17.18 -1.18 -1.68
N ASN A 359 16.54 -0.84 -0.57
CA ASN A 359 17.25 -0.46 0.66
C ASN A 359 17.91 -1.67 1.33
N ASP A 360 17.25 -2.84 1.37
CA ASP A 360 17.85 -4.06 1.89
C ASP A 360 19.15 -4.41 1.16
N LEU A 361 19.19 -4.14 -0.15
CA LEU A 361 20.34 -4.45 -0.99
C LEU A 361 21.42 -3.36 -1.00
N TYR A 362 21.04 -2.08 -1.00
CA TYR A 362 21.95 -1.00 -1.39
C TYR A 362 21.99 0.19 -0.43
N PHE A 363 21.20 0.21 0.64
CA PHE A 363 21.25 1.28 1.62
C PHE A 363 22.61 1.28 2.35
N LEU A 364 23.23 2.45 2.50
CA LEU A 364 24.47 2.58 3.27
C LEU A 364 24.18 3.28 4.61
N PRO A 365 24.67 2.69 5.72
CA PRO A 365 25.70 1.64 5.84
C PRO A 365 25.19 0.20 5.96
N GLY A 366 23.92 -0.12 5.85
CA GLY A 366 23.34 -1.41 6.24
C GLY A 366 22.91 -2.37 5.11
N GLY A 367 22.98 -1.96 3.84
CA GLY A 367 22.52 -2.80 2.71
C GLY A 367 23.46 -3.97 2.40
N ASN A 368 22.90 -5.12 2.02
CA ASN A 368 23.65 -6.30 1.60
C ASN A 368 23.20 -6.79 0.21
N PRO A 369 24.02 -6.58 -0.85
CA PRO A 369 23.68 -6.99 -2.21
C PRO A 369 23.55 -8.50 -2.41
N ASN A 370 24.00 -9.32 -1.46
CA ASN A 370 23.98 -10.78 -1.52
C ASN A 370 22.75 -11.39 -0.83
N LEU A 371 21.79 -10.57 -0.38
CA LEU A 371 20.53 -11.08 0.18
C LEU A 371 19.78 -11.90 -0.86
N ARG A 372 19.28 -13.04 -0.41
CA ARG A 372 18.48 -13.95 -1.23
C ARG A 372 17.01 -13.65 -1.11
N LYS A 373 16.24 -14.09 -2.10
CA LYS A 373 14.77 -14.08 -2.02
C LYS A 373 14.29 -15.03 -0.93
N GLU A 374 13.28 -14.61 -0.19
CA GLU A 374 12.54 -15.45 0.74
C GLU A 374 11.51 -16.29 -0.04
N SER A 375 11.20 -17.48 0.44
CA SER A 375 10.13 -18.31 -0.12
C SER A 375 9.39 -19.02 0.99
N GLY A 376 8.09 -19.22 0.81
CA GLY A 376 7.28 -19.93 1.78
C GLY A 376 6.08 -20.60 1.15
N TRP A 377 5.54 -21.62 1.81
CA TRP A 377 4.26 -22.23 1.52
C TRP A 377 3.19 -21.69 2.45
N THR A 378 2.02 -21.44 1.90
CA THR A 378 0.85 -21.04 2.67
C THR A 378 -0.27 -22.05 2.44
N TYR A 379 -0.87 -22.50 3.53
CA TYR A 379 -2.00 -23.42 3.55
C TYR A 379 -3.14 -22.74 4.27
N ASP A 380 -4.30 -22.67 3.63
CA ASP A 380 -5.50 -22.09 4.21
C ASP A 380 -6.64 -23.13 4.21
N ALA A 381 -7.36 -23.22 5.31
CA ALA A 381 -8.58 -23.99 5.39
C ALA A 381 -9.64 -23.20 6.18
N GLY A 382 -10.87 -23.21 5.72
CA GLY A 382 -11.95 -22.47 6.36
C GLY A 382 -13.31 -23.08 6.17
N LEU A 383 -14.14 -22.94 7.20
CA LEU A 383 -15.55 -23.28 7.20
C LEU A 383 -16.35 -22.02 7.52
N SER A 384 -17.43 -21.81 6.81
CA SER A 384 -18.39 -20.78 7.14
C SER A 384 -19.80 -21.37 7.12
N PHE A 385 -20.65 -20.92 8.04
CA PHE A 385 -22.05 -21.27 8.05
C PHE A 385 -22.90 -20.04 8.39
N ALA A 386 -24.11 -19.99 7.85
CA ALA A 386 -25.08 -18.95 8.14
C ALA A 386 -26.36 -19.62 8.67
N VAL A 387 -26.81 -19.25 9.87
CA VAL A 387 -27.98 -19.77 10.54
C VAL A 387 -29.04 -18.69 10.67
N GLY A 388 -30.28 -19.07 10.46
CA GLY A 388 -31.47 -18.21 10.65
C GLY A 388 -32.26 -17.94 9.37
N LYS A 389 -33.50 -17.50 9.53
CA LYS A 389 -34.31 -16.99 8.43
C LYS A 389 -33.65 -15.73 7.89
N LYS A 390 -33.28 -15.72 6.62
CA LYS A 390 -32.59 -14.62 5.91
C LYS A 390 -31.12 -14.40 6.29
N GLY A 391 -30.41 -15.39 6.89
CA GLY A 391 -28.97 -15.24 7.19
C GLY A 391 -28.64 -14.23 8.27
N VAL A 392 -29.50 -14.05 9.27
CA VAL A 392 -29.33 -13.05 10.35
C VAL A 392 -28.14 -13.34 11.25
N TYR A 393 -27.65 -14.58 11.31
CA TYR A 393 -26.46 -14.97 12.06
C TYR A 393 -25.51 -15.70 11.14
N SER A 394 -24.28 -15.22 11.04
CA SER A 394 -23.19 -15.91 10.37
C SER A 394 -22.01 -16.11 11.32
N LEU A 395 -21.45 -17.30 11.33
CA LEU A 395 -20.19 -17.60 11.99
C LEU A 395 -19.25 -18.17 10.96
N SER A 396 -18.02 -17.67 10.92
CA SER A 396 -16.95 -18.20 10.09
C SER A 396 -15.72 -18.46 10.94
N GLY A 397 -15.07 -19.59 10.70
CA GLY A 397 -13.78 -19.93 11.27
C GLY A 397 -12.81 -20.27 10.15
N SER A 398 -11.57 -19.84 10.27
CA SER A 398 -10.48 -20.19 9.34
C SER A 398 -9.19 -20.49 10.10
N ALA A 399 -8.38 -21.35 9.55
CA ALA A 399 -7.02 -21.62 10.02
C ALA A 399 -6.06 -21.43 8.86
N ASN A 400 -4.97 -20.69 9.11
CA ASN A 400 -3.91 -20.46 8.15
C ASN A 400 -2.61 -21.00 8.71
N TRP A 401 -1.85 -21.70 7.88
CA TRP A 401 -0.52 -22.18 8.22
C TRP A 401 0.47 -21.61 7.20
N PHE A 402 1.58 -21.08 7.71
CA PHE A 402 2.66 -20.54 6.91
C PHE A 402 3.97 -21.25 7.26
N GLU A 403 4.72 -21.69 6.25
CA GLU A 403 6.03 -22.31 6.36
C GLU A 403 7.02 -21.61 5.42
N SER A 404 8.08 -21.05 5.97
CA SER A 404 9.13 -20.29 5.27
C SER A 404 10.47 -21.03 5.25
#